data_1e189fdf53d2c02d762ca9b9ad763a8d
#
_entry.id   1e189fdf53d2c02d762ca9b9ad763a8d
#
_cell.length_a   1.000
_cell.length_b   1.000
_cell.length_c   1.000
_cell.angle_alpha   90.00
_cell.angle_beta   90.00
_cell.angle_gamma   90.00
#
_symmetry.space_group_name_H-M   'P 1'
#
loop_
_entity.id
_entity.type
_entity.pdbx_description
1 polymer ?
#
loop_
_entity_poly.entity_id
_entity_poly.type
_entity_poly.pdbx_seq_one_letter_code
_entity_poly.pdbx_strand_id
1 'polypeptide(L)'
;LNLSDPSENLSLFKTAYEKKGFTVTADKTALRLGDEKTVVCPVFGFDGLTKTDVVRAANAKRAGENAIIYTAEASAGVKEFAARFNGLTLICGDETYLFLKNAECLPKTKEGTFKTKKRWSVENLLSKKKAKTFFGFGAFFLLSSFFVPYKTYYIVCGVIMAALAVVSLLFGKIKNEKSV
;
A
#
# COMPACT_ATOMS: atom_id res chain seq x y z
N LEU A 1 -1.04 -13.29 -1.43
CA LEU A 1 -0.03 -13.31 -0.38
C LEU A 1 -0.51 -12.46 0.77
N ASN A 2 -0.61 -13.02 1.94
CA ASN A 2 -0.82 -12.25 3.15
C ASN A 2 0.55 -11.79 3.67
N LEU A 3 1.05 -10.67 3.14
CA LEU A 3 2.35 -10.10 3.54
C LEU A 3 2.43 -9.75 5.05
N SER A 4 1.33 -9.90 5.77
CA SER A 4 1.29 -9.74 7.22
C SER A 4 1.69 -11.00 8.00
N ASP A 5 1.82 -12.15 7.35
CA ASP A 5 2.29 -13.37 8.00
C ASP A 5 3.82 -13.48 7.88
N PRO A 6 4.57 -13.36 9.00
CA PRO A 6 6.02 -13.45 8.99
C PRO A 6 6.55 -14.79 8.46
N SER A 7 5.81 -15.89 8.65
CA SER A 7 6.22 -17.22 8.23
C SER A 7 6.15 -17.38 6.71
N GLU A 8 5.11 -16.83 6.06
CA GLU A 8 4.99 -16.81 4.60
C GLU A 8 6.10 -15.98 3.96
N ASN A 9 6.42 -14.83 4.56
CA ASN A 9 7.51 -13.97 4.08
C ASN A 9 8.86 -14.68 4.16
N LEU A 10 9.16 -15.34 5.29
CA LEU A 10 10.39 -16.11 5.44
C LEU A 10 10.49 -17.23 4.41
N SER A 11 9.40 -17.98 4.19
CA SER A 11 9.37 -19.07 3.19
C SER A 11 9.59 -18.56 1.78
N LEU A 12 9.02 -17.41 1.42
CA LEU A 12 9.18 -16.77 0.13
C LEU A 12 10.63 -16.36 -0.13
N PHE A 13 11.24 -15.66 0.83
CA PHE A 13 12.64 -15.23 0.72
C PHE A 13 13.61 -16.41 0.76
N LYS A 14 13.34 -17.44 1.57
CA LYS A 14 14.09 -18.69 1.56
C LYS A 14 14.14 -19.27 0.16
N THR A 15 12.98 -19.49 -0.46
CA THR A 15 12.88 -20.02 -1.83
C THR A 15 13.60 -19.13 -2.85
N ALA A 16 13.53 -17.79 -2.69
CA ALA A 16 14.19 -16.86 -3.59
C ALA A 16 15.72 -16.96 -3.51
N TYR A 17 16.28 -17.11 -2.32
CA TYR A 17 17.72 -17.27 -2.14
C TYR A 17 18.21 -18.67 -2.55
N GLU A 18 17.46 -19.73 -2.27
CA GLU A 18 17.77 -21.08 -2.73
C GLU A 18 17.80 -21.17 -4.26
N LYS A 19 16.87 -20.54 -4.97
CA LYS A 19 16.89 -20.45 -6.44
C LYS A 19 18.10 -19.68 -6.98
N LYS A 20 18.67 -18.78 -6.22
CA LYS A 20 19.92 -18.09 -6.55
C LYS A 20 21.17 -18.89 -6.20
N GLY A 21 21.04 -20.10 -5.67
CA GLY A 21 22.13 -21.00 -5.34
C GLY A 21 22.72 -20.84 -3.93
N PHE A 22 22.08 -20.06 -3.06
CA PHE A 22 22.54 -19.91 -1.68
C PHE A 22 22.02 -21.03 -0.77
N THR A 23 22.85 -21.50 0.12
CA THR A 23 22.42 -22.38 1.21
C THR A 23 21.74 -21.54 2.30
N VAL A 24 20.47 -21.81 2.59
CA VAL A 24 19.69 -20.98 3.50
C VAL A 24 19.23 -21.77 4.72
N THR A 25 19.56 -21.30 5.91
CA THR A 25 19.05 -21.83 7.18
C THR A 25 18.00 -20.85 7.72
N ALA A 26 16.78 -21.33 7.94
CA ALA A 26 15.71 -20.51 8.53
C ALA A 26 15.75 -20.59 10.06
N ASP A 27 15.74 -19.42 10.70
CA ASP A 27 15.47 -19.25 12.11
C ASP A 27 14.04 -18.68 12.26
N LYS A 28 13.55 -18.51 13.50
CA LYS A 28 12.17 -18.07 13.75
C LYS A 28 11.77 -16.74 13.07
N THR A 29 12.72 -15.82 12.91
CA THR A 29 12.44 -14.47 12.40
C THR A 29 13.44 -14.00 11.33
N ALA A 30 14.40 -14.83 10.97
CA ALA A 30 15.49 -14.46 10.06
C ALA A 30 15.97 -15.67 9.24
N LEU A 31 16.58 -15.39 8.10
CA LEU A 31 17.26 -16.38 7.27
C LEU A 31 18.77 -16.15 7.34
N ARG A 32 19.55 -17.20 7.50
CA ARG A 32 21.02 -17.14 7.45
C ARG A 32 21.52 -17.73 6.14
N LEU A 33 22.31 -16.97 5.42
CA LEU A 33 22.99 -17.41 4.21
C LEU A 33 24.32 -18.03 4.61
N GLY A 34 24.52 -19.32 4.30
CA GLY A 34 25.68 -20.07 4.76
C GLY A 34 27.01 -19.55 4.26
N ASP A 35 27.06 -19.03 3.04
CA ASP A 35 28.30 -18.66 2.36
C ASP A 35 28.72 -17.21 2.58
N GLU A 36 27.83 -16.32 2.96
CA GLU A 36 28.08 -14.85 2.98
C GLU A 36 28.09 -14.23 4.37
N LYS A 37 27.98 -15.00 5.45
CA LYS A 37 27.83 -14.46 6.81
C LYS A 37 26.75 -13.35 6.87
N THR A 38 25.66 -13.57 6.15
CA THR A 38 24.59 -12.59 5.99
C THR A 38 23.29 -13.12 6.59
N VAL A 39 22.64 -12.29 7.37
CA VAL A 39 21.33 -12.55 7.96
C VAL A 39 20.28 -11.71 7.23
N VAL A 40 19.23 -12.33 6.74
CA VAL A 40 18.15 -11.70 6.00
C VAL A 40 16.90 -11.65 6.88
N CYS A 41 16.37 -10.46 7.09
CA CYS A 41 15.18 -10.20 7.90
C CYS A 41 14.08 -9.58 7.02
N PRO A 42 13.14 -10.37 6.46
CA PRO A 42 12.01 -9.81 5.73
C PRO A 42 10.96 -9.29 6.74
N VAL A 43 10.70 -7.99 6.69
CA VAL A 43 9.73 -7.31 7.58
C VAL A 43 8.70 -6.59 6.73
N PHE A 44 7.50 -7.16 6.66
CA PHE A 44 6.38 -6.58 5.94
C PHE A 44 5.20 -6.44 6.91
N GLY A 45 4.79 -5.23 7.15
CA GLY A 45 3.65 -4.90 8.01
C GLY A 45 2.87 -3.72 7.45
N PHE A 46 1.64 -3.55 7.89
CA PHE A 46 0.79 -2.44 7.46
C PHE A 46 1.32 -1.08 7.91
N ASP A 47 2.04 -1.06 9.04
CA ASP A 47 2.60 0.17 9.62
C ASP A 47 4.01 0.50 9.08
N GLY A 48 4.50 -0.30 8.11
CA GLY A 48 5.85 -0.18 7.59
C GLY A 48 6.92 -0.66 8.60
N LEU A 49 8.19 -0.37 8.29
CA LEU A 49 9.32 -0.73 9.15
C LEU A 49 9.38 0.18 10.38
N THR A 50 9.52 -0.41 11.56
CA THR A 50 9.69 0.32 12.82
C THR A 50 11.14 0.31 13.33
N LYS A 51 11.49 1.23 14.25
CA LYS A 51 12.80 1.23 14.91
C LYS A 51 13.05 -0.05 15.70
N THR A 52 11.99 -0.64 16.27
CA THR A 52 12.08 -1.90 17.01
C THR A 52 12.49 -3.06 16.11
N ASP A 53 11.99 -3.08 14.87
CA ASP A 53 12.35 -4.12 13.90
C ASP A 53 13.80 -3.97 13.45
N VAL A 54 14.29 -2.74 13.30
CA VAL A 54 15.73 -2.48 13.02
C VAL A 54 16.61 -3.00 14.14
N VAL A 55 16.26 -2.74 15.40
CA VAL A 55 16.99 -3.27 16.56
C VAL A 55 16.94 -4.79 16.61
N ARG A 56 15.78 -5.39 16.32
CA ARG A 56 15.62 -6.85 16.27
C ARG A 56 16.51 -7.47 15.20
N ALA A 57 16.57 -6.88 14.00
CA ALA A 57 17.45 -7.35 12.92
C ALA A 57 18.93 -7.16 13.28
N ALA A 58 19.30 -6.04 13.91
CA ALA A 58 20.65 -5.80 14.38
C ALA A 58 21.09 -6.82 15.45
N ASN A 59 20.17 -7.24 16.33
CA ASN A 59 20.44 -8.25 17.35
C ASN A 59 20.41 -9.69 16.81
N ALA A 60 19.78 -9.93 15.65
CA ALA A 60 19.78 -11.26 15.02
C ALA A 60 21.13 -11.64 14.41
N LYS A 61 21.99 -10.66 14.09
CA LYS A 61 23.33 -10.89 13.54
C LYS A 61 24.34 -11.24 14.65
N ARG A 62 25.30 -12.10 14.33
CA ARG A 62 26.46 -12.39 15.16
C ARG A 62 27.60 -11.41 14.84
N ALA A 63 28.64 -11.41 15.65
CA ALA A 63 29.84 -10.62 15.40
C ALA A 63 30.45 -10.99 14.02
N GLY A 64 30.65 -9.99 13.17
CA GLY A 64 31.16 -10.18 11.81
C GLY A 64 30.16 -10.60 10.75
N GLU A 65 28.86 -10.71 11.09
CA GLU A 65 27.77 -10.91 10.13
C GLU A 65 27.18 -9.56 9.68
N ASN A 66 26.67 -9.53 8.44
CA ASN A 66 25.85 -8.44 7.93
C ASN A 66 24.37 -8.78 8.07
N ALA A 67 23.52 -7.78 8.23
CA ALA A 67 22.06 -7.96 8.22
C ALA A 67 21.44 -7.19 7.06
N ILE A 68 20.52 -7.82 6.35
CA ILE A 68 19.72 -7.21 5.28
C ILE A 68 18.25 -7.23 5.71
N ILE A 69 17.64 -6.06 5.77
CA ILE A 69 16.21 -5.93 6.04
C ILE A 69 15.49 -5.66 4.72
N TYR A 70 14.57 -6.53 4.34
CA TYR A 70 13.65 -6.29 3.24
C TYR A 70 12.32 -5.77 3.78
N THR A 71 11.84 -4.66 3.22
CA THR A 71 10.56 -4.07 3.63
C THR A 71 9.84 -3.44 2.44
N ALA A 72 8.53 -3.26 2.56
CA ALA A 72 7.75 -2.54 1.56
C ALA A 72 8.06 -1.04 1.60
N GLU A 73 8.11 -0.46 2.80
CA GLU A 73 8.30 0.98 3.01
C GLU A 73 9.02 1.25 4.33
N ALA A 74 9.84 2.30 4.35
CA ALA A 74 10.48 2.80 5.57
C ALA A 74 10.47 4.33 5.57
N SER A 75 10.08 4.92 6.69
CA SER A 75 10.12 6.37 6.88
C SER A 75 11.56 6.90 6.91
N ALA A 76 11.75 8.18 6.60
CA ALA A 76 13.07 8.81 6.61
C ALA A 76 13.79 8.64 7.97
N GLY A 77 13.08 8.83 9.07
CA GLY A 77 13.65 8.68 10.42
C GLY A 77 14.05 7.24 10.78
N VAL A 78 13.40 6.22 10.17
CA VAL A 78 13.81 4.82 10.35
C VAL A 78 15.03 4.51 9.48
N LYS A 79 15.12 5.07 8.27
CA LYS A 79 16.30 4.93 7.40
C LYS A 79 17.56 5.52 8.05
N GLU A 80 17.44 6.73 8.60
CA GLU A 80 18.52 7.38 9.34
C GLU A 80 18.93 6.58 10.60
N PHE A 81 17.93 6.02 11.29
CA PHE A 81 18.20 5.16 12.46
C PHE A 81 18.92 3.87 12.06
N ALA A 82 18.50 3.21 10.99
CA ALA A 82 19.12 2.00 10.47
C ALA A 82 20.59 2.24 10.02
N ALA A 83 20.88 3.41 9.43
CA ALA A 83 22.23 3.79 9.00
C ALA A 83 23.25 3.89 10.15
N ARG A 84 22.80 3.99 11.40
CA ARG A 84 23.68 4.01 12.58
C ARG A 84 24.24 2.63 12.96
N PHE A 85 23.67 1.56 12.40
CA PHE A 85 24.10 0.20 12.69
C PHE A 85 25.09 -0.31 11.63
N ASN A 86 26.32 -0.56 12.02
CA ASN A 86 27.35 -1.10 11.13
C ASN A 86 26.93 -2.48 10.59
N GLY A 87 27.08 -2.70 9.30
CA GLY A 87 26.76 -3.97 8.64
C GLY A 87 25.23 -4.26 8.59
N LEU A 88 24.40 -3.22 8.59
CA LEU A 88 22.96 -3.33 8.37
C LEU A 88 22.60 -2.62 7.07
N THR A 89 21.97 -3.34 6.15
CA THR A 89 21.51 -2.82 4.86
C THR A 89 20.00 -2.87 4.81
N LEU A 90 19.37 -1.79 4.39
CA LEU A 90 17.93 -1.69 4.25
C LEU A 90 17.55 -1.66 2.77
N ILE A 91 16.73 -2.60 2.34
CA ILE A 91 16.21 -2.73 0.98
C ILE A 91 14.71 -2.51 1.01
N CYS A 92 14.22 -1.52 0.25
CA CYS A 92 12.82 -1.09 0.30
C CYS A 92 12.15 -1.24 -1.07
N GLY A 93 10.83 -1.42 -1.06
CA GLY A 93 9.89 -1.23 -2.17
C GLY A 93 10.34 -1.85 -3.48
N ASP A 94 10.74 -1.02 -4.44
CA ASP A 94 11.07 -1.44 -5.81
C ASP A 94 12.26 -2.40 -5.88
N GLU A 95 13.26 -2.22 -5.05
CA GLU A 95 14.43 -3.11 -5.01
C GLU A 95 14.04 -4.50 -4.47
N THR A 96 13.18 -4.54 -3.44
CA THR A 96 12.62 -5.79 -2.92
C THR A 96 11.80 -6.51 -3.99
N TYR A 97 10.97 -5.76 -4.72
CA TYR A 97 10.19 -6.31 -5.83
C TYR A 97 11.08 -6.86 -6.94
N LEU A 98 12.12 -6.12 -7.35
CA LEU A 98 13.07 -6.56 -8.37
C LEU A 98 13.83 -7.82 -7.94
N PHE A 99 14.22 -7.91 -6.66
CA PHE A 99 14.86 -9.10 -6.12
C PHE A 99 13.96 -10.34 -6.27
N LEU A 100 12.71 -10.26 -5.84
CA LEU A 100 11.73 -11.35 -5.93
C LEU A 100 11.34 -11.69 -7.38
N LYS A 101 11.25 -10.68 -8.24
CA LYS A 101 10.99 -10.86 -9.67
C LYS A 101 12.12 -11.62 -10.35
N ASN A 102 13.37 -11.24 -10.11
CA ASN A 102 14.54 -11.88 -10.69
C ASN A 102 14.75 -13.32 -10.18
N ALA A 103 14.24 -13.63 -8.98
CA ALA A 103 14.21 -14.98 -8.44
C ALA A 103 13.00 -15.80 -8.92
N GLU A 104 12.13 -15.24 -9.76
CA GLU A 104 10.87 -15.86 -10.20
C GLU A 104 10.01 -16.38 -9.03
N CYS A 105 10.04 -15.65 -7.91
CA CYS A 105 9.32 -15.98 -6.70
C CYS A 105 8.12 -15.07 -6.46
N LEU A 106 7.83 -14.14 -7.40
CA LEU A 106 6.60 -13.38 -7.32
C LEU A 106 5.41 -14.33 -7.38
N PRO A 107 4.47 -14.24 -6.45
CA PRO A 107 3.26 -15.01 -6.53
C PRO A 107 2.61 -14.69 -7.87
N LYS A 108 2.26 -15.74 -8.63
CA LYS A 108 1.42 -15.57 -9.80
C LYS A 108 0.14 -14.92 -9.29
N THR A 109 0.01 -13.62 -9.48
CA THR A 109 -1.23 -12.91 -9.21
C THR A 109 -2.28 -13.65 -10.02
N LYS A 110 -3.18 -14.39 -9.36
CA LYS A 110 -4.45 -14.69 -10.02
C LYS A 110 -4.89 -13.31 -10.51
N GLU A 111 -5.12 -13.16 -11.80
CA GLU A 111 -5.70 -11.95 -12.39
C GLU A 111 -7.10 -11.76 -11.84
N GLY A 112 -7.19 -11.55 -10.57
CA GLY A 112 -8.33 -11.30 -9.75
C GLY A 112 -8.17 -9.90 -9.23
N THR A 113 -8.59 -8.94 -10.08
CA THR A 113 -9.11 -7.66 -9.61
C THR A 113 -8.52 -7.21 -8.28
N PHE A 114 -7.29 -6.70 -8.29
CA PHE A 114 -7.00 -5.60 -7.40
C PHE A 114 -8.00 -4.51 -7.78
N LYS A 115 -9.15 -4.50 -7.11
CA LYS A 115 -9.93 -3.28 -7.00
C LYS A 115 -8.99 -2.31 -6.31
N THR A 116 -8.15 -1.64 -7.09
CA THR A 116 -7.43 -0.47 -6.62
C THR A 116 -8.48 0.34 -5.91
N LYS A 117 -8.35 0.48 -4.59
CA LYS A 117 -9.23 1.33 -3.78
C LYS A 117 -9.20 2.65 -4.52
N LYS A 118 -10.29 2.89 -5.29
CA LYS A 118 -10.38 4.02 -6.22
C LYS A 118 -10.10 5.24 -5.38
N ARG A 119 -8.86 5.73 -5.47
CA ARG A 119 -8.41 6.89 -4.70
C ARG A 119 -9.47 7.94 -4.95
N TRP A 120 -10.12 8.41 -3.88
CA TRP A 120 -11.17 9.42 -3.96
C TRP A 120 -10.53 10.69 -4.51
N SER A 121 -10.43 10.79 -5.82
CA SER A 121 -9.97 11.96 -6.51
C SER A 121 -11.18 12.86 -6.69
N VAL A 122 -11.04 14.10 -6.29
CA VAL A 122 -12.08 15.14 -6.46
C VAL A 122 -12.52 15.19 -7.94
N GLU A 123 -11.60 14.90 -8.87
CA GLU A 123 -11.89 14.80 -10.31
C GLU A 123 -12.90 13.69 -10.66
N ASN A 124 -12.91 12.58 -9.91
CA ASN A 124 -13.89 11.51 -10.10
C ASN A 124 -15.26 11.85 -9.50
N LEU A 125 -15.32 12.76 -8.53
CA LEU A 125 -16.56 13.27 -7.95
C LEU A 125 -17.22 14.29 -8.90
N LEU A 126 -16.43 15.13 -9.55
CA LEU A 126 -16.88 16.21 -10.45
C LEU A 126 -17.03 15.76 -11.91
N SER A 127 -17.31 14.49 -12.20
CA SER A 127 -17.53 14.04 -13.58
C SER A 127 -18.92 14.47 -14.09
N LYS A 128 -19.01 14.89 -15.37
CA LYS A 128 -20.30 15.28 -15.99
C LYS A 128 -21.40 14.21 -15.90
N LYS A 129 -21.02 12.92 -15.86
CA LYS A 129 -21.97 11.81 -15.68
C LYS A 129 -22.69 11.88 -14.32
N LYS A 130 -22.03 12.41 -13.29
CA LYS A 130 -22.61 12.53 -11.94
C LYS A 130 -23.40 13.81 -11.70
N ALA A 131 -23.29 14.80 -12.58
CA ALA A 131 -24.04 16.04 -12.46
C ALA A 131 -25.56 15.78 -12.43
N LYS A 132 -26.06 14.87 -13.27
CA LYS A 132 -27.48 14.45 -13.26
C LYS A 132 -27.91 13.84 -11.93
N THR A 133 -27.03 13.04 -11.32
CA THR A 133 -27.27 12.42 -10.01
C THR A 133 -27.31 13.47 -8.90
N PHE A 134 -26.38 14.43 -8.89
CA PHE A 134 -26.36 15.52 -7.92
C PHE A 134 -27.58 16.43 -8.07
N PHE A 135 -27.99 16.71 -9.30
CA PHE A 135 -29.19 17.47 -9.57
C PHE A 135 -30.45 16.75 -9.06
N GLY A 136 -30.56 15.44 -9.32
CA GLY A 136 -31.69 14.63 -8.84
C GLY A 136 -31.78 14.60 -7.32
N PHE A 137 -30.64 14.40 -6.63
CA PHE A 137 -30.64 14.45 -5.16
C PHE A 137 -30.93 15.85 -4.62
N GLY A 138 -30.40 16.90 -5.26
CA GLY A 138 -30.71 18.28 -4.89
C GLY A 138 -32.22 18.59 -4.96
N ALA A 139 -32.83 18.24 -6.08
CA ALA A 139 -34.30 18.39 -6.26
C ALA A 139 -35.10 17.57 -5.23
N PHE A 140 -34.66 16.32 -4.98
CA PHE A 140 -35.30 15.46 -3.97
C PHE A 140 -35.25 16.07 -2.57
N PHE A 141 -34.07 16.60 -2.14
CA PHE A 141 -33.92 17.24 -0.83
C PHE A 141 -34.83 18.51 -0.72
N LEU A 142 -34.86 19.32 -1.79
CA LEU A 142 -35.72 20.53 -1.80
C LEU A 142 -37.19 20.15 -1.70
N LEU A 143 -37.68 19.16 -2.44
CA LEU A 143 -39.04 18.67 -2.35
C LEU A 143 -39.35 18.08 -0.97
N SER A 144 -38.42 17.29 -0.43
CA SER A 144 -38.58 16.69 0.90
C SER A 144 -38.69 17.74 2.01
N SER A 145 -38.15 18.94 1.82
CA SER A 145 -38.23 20.03 2.80
C SER A 145 -39.65 20.49 3.11
N PHE A 146 -40.62 20.23 2.20
CA PHE A 146 -42.01 20.56 2.44
C PHE A 146 -42.74 19.60 3.40
N PHE A 147 -42.24 18.36 3.50
CA PHE A 147 -42.87 17.28 4.27
C PHE A 147 -42.22 17.03 5.63
N VAL A 148 -41.05 17.58 5.89
CA VAL A 148 -40.24 17.27 7.07
C VAL A 148 -40.17 18.49 8.01
N PRO A 149 -40.24 18.29 9.35
CA PRO A 149 -40.19 19.40 10.33
C PRO A 149 -38.84 20.18 10.30
N TYR A 150 -37.75 19.53 9.91
CA TYR A 150 -36.42 20.15 9.83
C TYR A 150 -36.15 20.82 8.47
N LYS A 151 -37.00 21.69 8.02
CA LYS A 151 -37.00 22.34 6.70
C LYS A 151 -35.66 22.95 6.33
N THR A 152 -35.05 23.70 7.26
CA THR A 152 -33.77 24.41 7.04
C THR A 152 -32.64 23.46 6.66
N TYR A 153 -32.53 22.31 7.32
CA TYR A 153 -31.50 21.32 7.02
C TYR A 153 -31.63 20.77 5.58
N TYR A 154 -32.84 20.42 5.16
CA TYR A 154 -33.09 19.88 3.81
C TYR A 154 -32.87 20.92 2.72
N ILE A 155 -33.21 22.19 2.97
CA ILE A 155 -32.94 23.29 2.04
C ILE A 155 -31.41 23.48 1.88
N VAL A 156 -30.66 23.53 2.96
CA VAL A 156 -29.21 23.69 2.90
C VAL A 156 -28.55 22.53 2.14
N CYS A 157 -28.91 21.29 2.46
CA CYS A 157 -28.41 20.11 1.73
C CYS A 157 -28.78 20.16 0.25
N GLY A 158 -30.00 20.53 -0.08
CA GLY A 158 -30.47 20.66 -1.46
C GLY A 158 -29.69 21.71 -2.26
N VAL A 159 -29.41 22.87 -1.66
CA VAL A 159 -28.62 23.95 -2.27
C VAL A 159 -27.18 23.51 -2.49
N ILE A 160 -26.56 22.83 -1.52
CA ILE A 160 -25.18 22.30 -1.66
C ILE A 160 -25.12 21.28 -2.82
N MET A 161 -26.08 20.38 -2.91
CA MET A 161 -26.12 19.39 -4.00
C MET A 161 -26.35 20.04 -5.36
N ALA A 162 -27.21 21.06 -5.44
CA ALA A 162 -27.41 21.83 -6.66
C ALA A 162 -26.13 22.58 -7.09
N ALA A 163 -25.41 23.19 -6.15
CA ALA A 163 -24.14 23.84 -6.41
C ALA A 163 -23.09 22.85 -6.93
N LEU A 164 -22.99 21.66 -6.32
CA LEU A 164 -22.11 20.60 -6.80
C LEU A 164 -22.48 20.10 -8.20
N ALA A 165 -23.78 20.06 -8.53
CA ALA A 165 -24.23 19.71 -9.89
C ALA A 165 -23.77 20.75 -10.90
N VAL A 166 -23.88 22.05 -10.62
CA VAL A 166 -23.42 23.14 -11.49
C VAL A 166 -21.90 23.09 -11.66
N VAL A 167 -21.15 22.96 -10.58
CA VAL A 167 -19.68 22.82 -10.63
C VAL A 167 -19.27 21.61 -11.45
N SER A 168 -19.96 20.48 -11.29
CA SER A 168 -19.71 19.24 -12.04
C SER A 168 -20.03 19.41 -13.54
N LEU A 169 -21.01 20.21 -13.91
CA LEU A 169 -21.31 20.54 -15.31
C LEU A 169 -20.25 21.45 -15.93
N LEU A 170 -19.81 22.48 -15.21
CA LEU A 170 -18.88 23.48 -15.72
C LEU A 170 -17.43 22.94 -15.77
N PHE A 171 -16.99 22.27 -14.74
CA PHE A 171 -15.59 21.82 -14.58
C PHE A 171 -15.38 20.32 -14.79
N GLY A 172 -16.44 19.54 -14.92
CA GLY A 172 -16.34 18.09 -15.09
C GLY A 172 -15.73 17.72 -16.45
N LYS A 173 -14.53 17.11 -16.44
CA LYS A 173 -13.92 16.54 -17.64
C LYS A 173 -14.77 15.38 -18.18
N ILE A 174 -15.05 15.39 -19.48
CA ILE A 174 -15.65 14.26 -20.19
C ILE A 174 -14.58 13.18 -20.25
N LYS A 175 -14.69 12.15 -19.45
CA LYS A 175 -13.85 10.96 -19.58
C LYS A 175 -14.38 10.19 -20.79
N ASN A 176 -13.73 10.34 -21.94
CA ASN A 176 -13.99 9.48 -23.09
C ASN A 176 -13.62 8.05 -22.68
N GLU A 177 -14.63 7.22 -22.39
CA GLU A 177 -14.49 5.77 -22.41
C GLU A 177 -14.29 5.35 -23.87
N LYS A 178 -13.03 5.35 -24.33
CA LYS A 178 -12.57 4.48 -25.40
C LYS A 178 -11.53 3.58 -24.81
N SER A 179 -11.93 2.40 -24.40
CA SER A 179 -11.06 1.23 -24.43
C SER A 179 -11.93 0.08 -24.92
N VAL A 180 -11.69 -0.23 -26.16
CA VAL A 180 -11.92 -1.55 -26.74
C VAL A 180 -11.01 -2.54 -26.03
#